data_0d85bb62a59db8f1e41f70ffc1b0183e
#
_entry.id   0d85bb62a59db8f1e41f70ffc1b0183e
#
_cell.length_a   1.000
_cell.length_b   1.000
_cell.length_c   1.000
_cell.angle_alpha   90.00
_cell.angle_beta   90.00
_cell.angle_gamma   90.00
#
_symmetry.space_group_name_H-M   'P 1'
#
loop_
_entity.id
_entity.type
_entity.pdbx_description
1 polymer ?
#
loop_
_entity_poly.entity_id
_entity_poly.type
_entity_poly.pdbx_seq_one_letter_code
_entity_poly.pdbx_strand_id
1 'polypeptide(L)'
;VLLVGQADNGRAAIDMINELKPDLVLLDIQMPVCDGFEVVRNLAPLPPAIVFVTAFDQHAIRAFEVGATGYLLKPIRQDRLMAAVEKARLLAQQPLKSAESVAATLDAASPAGRKRIVGKKGDEYFLLDLDDVLAFRAEGELVWIITRQKRYLASHTLQEIANRLAGPQFRRIHRN
;
A
#
# COMPACT_ATOMS: atom_id res chain seq x y z
N VAL A 1 8.89 17.39 -11.11
CA VAL A 1 8.99 15.96 -11.41
C VAL A 1 9.60 15.82 -12.81
N LEU A 2 10.64 15.00 -12.94
CA LEU A 2 11.29 14.67 -14.20
C LEU A 2 10.95 13.23 -14.56
N LEU A 3 10.44 12.99 -15.77
CA LEU A 3 10.27 11.64 -16.30
C LEU A 3 11.65 11.15 -16.79
N VAL A 4 12.16 10.09 -16.17
CA VAL A 4 13.50 9.55 -16.47
C VAL A 4 13.46 8.31 -17.36
N GLY A 5 12.30 7.62 -17.45
CA GLY A 5 12.14 6.45 -18.30
C GLY A 5 10.69 5.96 -18.37
N GLN A 6 10.43 5.13 -19.38
CA GLN A 6 9.14 4.44 -19.57
C GLN A 6 9.42 3.04 -20.09
N ALA A 7 8.75 2.04 -19.52
CA ALA A 7 8.88 0.63 -19.89
C ALA A 7 7.53 0.07 -20.35
N ASP A 8 7.54 -0.77 -21.38
CA ASP A 8 6.33 -1.34 -21.99
C ASP A 8 5.96 -2.72 -21.41
N ASN A 9 6.81 -3.29 -20.56
CA ASN A 9 6.57 -4.57 -19.90
C ASN A 9 7.33 -4.67 -18.58
N GLY A 10 6.96 -5.66 -17.75
CA GLY A 10 7.53 -5.79 -16.42
C GLY A 10 9.03 -6.11 -16.41
N ARG A 11 9.56 -6.85 -17.38
CA ARG A 11 11.00 -7.15 -17.43
C ARG A 11 11.82 -5.90 -17.72
N ALA A 12 11.43 -5.15 -18.76
CA ALA A 12 12.05 -3.88 -19.08
C ALA A 12 11.96 -2.88 -17.92
N ALA A 13 10.85 -2.90 -17.18
CA ALA A 13 10.68 -2.07 -15.98
C ALA A 13 11.72 -2.42 -14.90
N ILE A 14 11.96 -3.71 -14.61
CA ILE A 14 12.97 -4.14 -13.63
C ILE A 14 14.36 -3.65 -14.04
N ASP A 15 14.75 -3.88 -15.29
CA ASP A 15 16.07 -3.52 -15.80
C ASP A 15 16.28 -2.00 -15.74
N MET A 16 15.29 -1.21 -16.18
CA MET A 16 15.33 0.24 -16.18
C MET A 16 15.32 0.84 -14.76
N ILE A 17 14.54 0.29 -13.83
CA ILE A 17 14.52 0.74 -12.43
C ILE A 17 15.89 0.52 -11.78
N ASN A 18 16.51 -0.63 -12.01
CA ASN A 18 17.83 -0.96 -11.45
C ASN A 18 18.94 -0.10 -12.05
N GLU A 19 18.83 0.29 -13.32
CA GLU A 19 19.80 1.16 -14.01
C GLU A 19 19.64 2.63 -13.61
N LEU A 20 18.43 3.18 -13.74
CA LEU A 20 18.13 4.61 -13.55
C LEU A 20 17.96 5.02 -12.09
N LYS A 21 17.65 4.07 -11.20
CA LYS A 21 17.40 4.30 -9.77
C LYS A 21 16.47 5.49 -9.50
N PRO A 22 15.24 5.48 -10.06
CA PRO A 22 14.31 6.60 -9.91
C PRO A 22 13.87 6.73 -8.44
N ASP A 23 13.46 7.92 -8.02
CA ASP A 23 12.87 8.15 -6.69
C ASP A 23 11.46 7.57 -6.57
N LEU A 24 10.72 7.55 -7.69
CA LEU A 24 9.31 7.12 -7.76
C LEU A 24 9.06 6.32 -9.04
N VAL A 25 8.32 5.23 -8.90
CA VAL A 25 7.81 4.44 -10.01
C VAL A 25 6.29 4.41 -9.97
N LEU A 26 5.67 4.79 -11.08
CA LEU A 26 4.24 4.55 -11.34
C LEU A 26 4.16 3.23 -12.10
N LEU A 27 3.53 2.22 -11.50
CA LEU A 27 3.60 0.84 -11.97
C LEU A 27 2.20 0.28 -12.21
N ASP A 28 1.91 -0.14 -13.45
CA ASP A 28 0.68 -0.93 -13.65
C ASP A 28 0.84 -2.33 -13.07
N ILE A 29 -0.25 -2.91 -12.60
CA ILE A 29 -0.27 -4.30 -12.15
C ILE A 29 -0.30 -5.24 -13.34
N GLN A 30 -1.13 -4.94 -14.34
CA GLN A 30 -1.28 -5.80 -15.52
C GLN A 30 -0.34 -5.33 -16.62
N MET A 31 0.78 -6.02 -16.75
CA MET A 31 1.76 -5.79 -17.82
C MET A 31 2.15 -7.11 -18.48
N PRO A 32 2.58 -7.08 -19.75
CA PRO A 32 3.14 -8.26 -20.42
C PRO A 32 4.41 -8.75 -19.72
N VAL A 33 4.72 -10.04 -19.88
CA VAL A 33 5.92 -10.75 -19.42
C VAL A 33 5.88 -11.05 -17.92
N CYS A 34 5.77 -10.03 -17.06
CA CYS A 34 5.55 -10.20 -15.62
C CYS A 34 4.67 -9.06 -15.07
N ASP A 35 3.90 -9.39 -14.03
CA ASP A 35 2.99 -8.42 -13.41
C ASP A 35 3.74 -7.40 -12.52
N GLY A 36 3.06 -6.31 -12.15
CA GLY A 36 3.65 -5.26 -11.32
C GLY A 36 4.09 -5.76 -9.93
N PHE A 37 3.47 -6.81 -9.39
CA PHE A 37 3.92 -7.41 -8.13
C PHE A 37 5.20 -8.23 -8.32
N GLU A 38 5.36 -8.88 -9.46
CA GLU A 38 6.60 -9.58 -9.81
C GLU A 38 7.74 -8.59 -10.01
N VAL A 39 7.46 -7.44 -10.63
CA VAL A 39 8.44 -6.34 -10.72
C VAL A 39 8.94 -5.98 -9.33
N VAL A 40 8.03 -5.65 -8.39
CA VAL A 40 8.42 -5.24 -7.02
C VAL A 40 9.24 -6.31 -6.31
N ARG A 41 8.87 -7.58 -6.43
CA ARG A 41 9.63 -8.70 -5.82
C ARG A 41 11.04 -8.90 -6.37
N ASN A 42 11.28 -8.46 -7.62
CA ASN A 42 12.56 -8.60 -8.30
C ASN A 42 13.42 -7.33 -8.27
N LEU A 43 13.00 -6.28 -7.53
CA LEU A 43 13.81 -5.09 -7.31
C LEU A 43 14.90 -5.34 -6.25
N ALA A 44 15.93 -4.51 -6.31
CA ALA A 44 17.00 -4.49 -5.32
C ALA A 44 16.48 -4.20 -3.90
N PRO A 45 17.27 -4.49 -2.83
CA PRO A 45 16.83 -4.36 -1.43
C PRO A 45 16.35 -2.97 -1.00
N LEU A 46 16.67 -1.92 -1.76
CA LEU A 46 16.23 -0.55 -1.54
C LEU A 46 15.40 -0.09 -2.75
N PRO A 47 14.15 -0.52 -2.88
CA PRO A 47 13.33 -0.12 -4.00
C PRO A 47 12.94 1.36 -3.92
N PRO A 48 12.67 2.02 -5.06
CA PRO A 48 12.09 3.35 -5.10
C PRO A 48 10.71 3.37 -4.44
N ALA A 49 10.14 4.55 -4.23
CA ALA A 49 8.73 4.66 -3.87
C ALA A 49 7.86 4.08 -5.00
N ILE A 50 7.04 3.08 -4.70
CA ILE A 50 6.16 2.43 -5.67
C ILE A 50 4.73 2.93 -5.51
N VAL A 51 4.13 3.43 -6.58
CA VAL A 51 2.71 3.75 -6.66
C VAL A 51 2.09 2.90 -7.76
N PHE A 52 1.23 1.96 -7.37
CA PHE A 52 0.50 1.18 -8.36
C PHE A 52 -0.58 2.04 -9.04
N VAL A 53 -0.71 1.86 -10.35
CA VAL A 53 -1.67 2.55 -11.21
C VAL A 53 -2.39 1.52 -12.06
N THR A 54 -3.65 1.20 -11.76
CA THR A 54 -4.35 0.09 -12.41
C THR A 54 -5.84 0.34 -12.58
N ALA A 55 -6.49 -0.43 -13.45
CA ALA A 55 -7.96 -0.43 -13.59
C ALA A 55 -8.68 -1.26 -12.51
N PHE A 56 -7.95 -2.05 -11.71
CA PHE A 56 -8.52 -3.01 -10.76
C PHE A 56 -8.41 -2.53 -9.34
N ASP A 57 -9.49 -2.59 -8.58
CA ASP A 57 -9.53 -2.18 -7.16
C ASP A 57 -9.20 -3.33 -6.20
N GLN A 58 -9.39 -4.56 -6.62
CA GLN A 58 -9.22 -5.77 -5.81
C GLN A 58 -7.79 -6.04 -5.33
N HIS A 59 -6.79 -5.42 -5.93
CA HIS A 59 -5.38 -5.64 -5.61
C HIS A 59 -4.80 -4.64 -4.61
N ALA A 60 -5.59 -3.69 -4.12
CA ALA A 60 -5.10 -2.62 -3.24
C ALA A 60 -4.46 -3.16 -1.95
N ILE A 61 -5.06 -4.19 -1.36
CA ILE A 61 -4.53 -4.81 -0.13
C ILE A 61 -3.14 -5.39 -0.40
N ARG A 62 -3.02 -6.21 -1.45
CA ARG A 62 -1.76 -6.85 -1.84
C ARG A 62 -0.68 -5.82 -2.19
N ALA A 63 -1.06 -4.69 -2.81
CA ALA A 63 -0.14 -3.61 -3.10
C ALA A 63 0.50 -3.03 -1.84
N PHE A 64 -0.28 -2.83 -0.78
CA PHE A 64 0.25 -2.36 0.50
C PHE A 64 1.04 -3.43 1.27
N GLU A 65 0.70 -4.70 1.12
CA GLU A 65 1.46 -5.83 1.70
C GLU A 65 2.89 -5.92 1.12
N VAL A 66 3.08 -5.59 -0.16
CA VAL A 66 4.41 -5.50 -0.78
C VAL A 66 5.11 -4.16 -0.56
N GLY A 67 4.59 -3.30 0.31
CA GLY A 67 5.23 -2.04 0.68
C GLY A 67 4.99 -0.87 -0.27
N ALA A 68 3.96 -0.92 -1.12
CA ALA A 68 3.64 0.20 -2.01
C ALA A 68 3.33 1.47 -1.24
N THR A 69 3.86 2.59 -1.72
CA THR A 69 3.63 3.93 -1.18
C THR A 69 2.21 4.44 -1.46
N GLY A 70 1.62 3.99 -2.57
CA GLY A 70 0.29 4.39 -3.00
C GLY A 70 -0.35 3.44 -3.99
N TYR A 71 -1.66 3.67 -4.23
CA TYR A 71 -2.49 2.91 -5.15
C TYR A 71 -3.49 3.86 -5.80
N LEU A 72 -3.46 3.94 -7.12
CA LEU A 72 -4.30 4.83 -7.92
C LEU A 72 -5.12 4.00 -8.92
N LEU A 73 -6.42 4.26 -8.96
CA LEU A 73 -7.30 3.66 -9.95
C LEU A 73 -7.34 4.49 -11.23
N LYS A 74 -7.33 3.82 -12.38
CA LYS A 74 -7.62 4.44 -13.67
C LYS A 74 -9.13 4.68 -13.80
N PRO A 75 -9.60 5.85 -14.33
CA PRO A 75 -8.80 6.98 -14.84
C PRO A 75 -8.17 7.80 -13.70
N ILE A 76 -6.87 8.13 -13.88
CA ILE A 76 -6.11 8.84 -12.84
C ILE A 76 -6.56 10.31 -12.80
N ARG A 77 -6.97 10.77 -11.64
CA ARG A 77 -7.23 12.18 -11.38
C ARG A 77 -5.92 12.90 -11.05
N GLN A 78 -5.76 14.10 -11.57
CA GLN A 78 -4.53 14.89 -11.39
C GLN A 78 -4.24 15.18 -9.91
N ASP A 79 -5.27 15.54 -9.12
CA ASP A 79 -5.14 15.79 -7.68
C ASP A 79 -4.59 14.55 -6.93
N ARG A 80 -5.01 13.35 -7.33
CA ARG A 80 -4.57 12.09 -6.74
C ARG A 80 -3.13 11.74 -7.10
N LEU A 81 -2.76 11.95 -8.36
CA LEU A 81 -1.38 11.75 -8.82
C LEU A 81 -0.43 12.70 -8.07
N MET A 82 -0.79 13.97 -7.94
CA MET A 82 0.02 14.95 -7.23
C MET A 82 0.19 14.61 -5.75
N ALA A 83 -0.88 14.14 -5.08
CA ALA A 83 -0.79 13.69 -3.70
C ALA A 83 0.13 12.48 -3.52
N ALA A 84 0.09 11.51 -4.44
CA ALA A 84 0.97 10.35 -4.42
C ALA A 84 2.44 10.72 -4.66
N VAL A 85 2.71 11.63 -5.58
CA VAL A 85 4.04 12.17 -5.86
C VAL A 85 4.60 12.91 -4.64
N GLU A 86 3.79 13.76 -4.00
CA GLU A 86 4.23 14.50 -2.81
C GLU A 86 4.53 13.56 -1.64
N LYS A 87 3.71 12.53 -1.44
CA LYS A 87 3.96 11.50 -0.43
C LYS A 87 5.28 10.75 -0.70
N ALA A 88 5.55 10.38 -1.96
CA ALA A 88 6.80 9.75 -2.34
C ALA A 88 8.00 10.66 -2.08
N ARG A 89 7.88 11.96 -2.41
CA ARG A 89 8.91 12.96 -2.14
C ARG A 89 9.24 13.09 -0.66
N LEU A 90 8.23 13.12 0.20
CA LEU A 90 8.43 13.19 1.65
C LEU A 90 9.14 11.95 2.20
N LEU A 91 8.83 10.78 1.65
CA LEU A 91 9.50 9.52 2.03
C LEU A 91 10.97 9.49 1.58
N ALA A 92 11.26 9.97 0.38
CA ALA A 92 12.63 10.06 -0.15
C ALA A 92 13.52 11.04 0.65
N GLN A 93 12.94 12.02 1.32
CA GLN A 93 13.67 13.00 2.17
C GLN A 93 13.91 12.51 3.59
N GLN A 94 13.32 11.40 4.03
CA GLN A 94 13.61 10.82 5.33
C GLN A 94 14.98 10.12 5.28
N PRO A 95 15.90 10.42 6.22
CA PRO A 95 17.18 9.72 6.27
C PRO A 95 16.93 8.22 6.40
N LEU A 96 17.57 7.44 5.52
CA LEU A 96 17.54 5.99 5.53
C LEU A 96 17.89 5.49 6.94
N LYS A 97 16.91 5.03 7.67
CA LYS A 97 17.19 4.22 8.85
C LYS A 97 17.95 3.01 8.36
N SER A 98 19.11 2.78 8.94
CA SER A 98 20.16 1.83 8.58
C SER A 98 19.70 0.55 7.84
N ALA A 99 20.55 0.02 6.95
CA ALA A 99 20.33 -1.20 6.16
C ALA A 99 19.83 -2.42 6.97
N GLU A 100 20.07 -2.44 8.29
CA GLU A 100 19.55 -3.45 9.22
C GLU A 100 18.01 -3.42 9.37
N SER A 101 17.36 -2.24 9.18
CA SER A 101 15.89 -2.16 9.26
C SER A 101 15.21 -2.62 7.97
N VAL A 102 15.93 -2.73 6.85
CA VAL A 102 15.38 -3.14 5.55
C VAL A 102 15.42 -4.67 5.39
N ALA A 103 16.44 -5.34 5.91
CA ALA A 103 16.51 -6.80 5.92
C ALA A 103 15.40 -7.44 6.77
N ALA A 104 14.96 -6.75 7.84
CA ALA A 104 13.83 -7.18 8.66
C ALA A 104 12.46 -7.01 7.98
N THR A 105 12.39 -6.30 6.84
CA THR A 105 11.11 -5.97 6.16
C THR A 105 10.69 -7.02 5.14
N LEU A 106 11.56 -7.96 4.76
CA LEU A 106 11.24 -9.02 3.81
C LEU A 106 10.60 -10.25 4.46
N ASP A 107 10.73 -10.41 5.79
CA ASP A 107 10.20 -11.56 6.53
C ASP A 107 9.16 -11.19 7.60
N ALA A 108 8.88 -9.92 7.82
CA ALA A 108 7.92 -9.47 8.81
C ALA A 108 7.18 -8.21 8.37
N ALA A 109 5.89 -8.26 8.45
CA ALA A 109 5.00 -7.11 8.44
C ALA A 109 5.61 -5.89 9.16
N SER A 110 5.87 -4.79 8.45
CA SER A 110 6.19 -3.43 8.93
C SER A 110 7.48 -3.21 9.75
N PRO A 111 8.20 -2.10 9.53
CA PRO A 111 9.20 -1.64 10.49
C PRO A 111 8.51 -1.35 11.84
N ALA A 112 8.94 -2.04 12.88
CA ALA A 112 8.49 -1.97 14.28
C ALA A 112 7.25 -2.80 14.66
N GLY A 113 6.94 -3.93 13.99
CA GLY A 113 5.86 -4.83 14.50
C GLY A 113 4.44 -4.22 14.50
N ARG A 114 4.24 -3.06 13.86
CA ARG A 114 2.94 -2.39 13.80
C ARG A 114 2.02 -3.10 12.82
N LYS A 115 0.95 -3.67 13.31
CA LYS A 115 -0.11 -4.24 12.48
C LYS A 115 -0.84 -3.11 11.75
N ARG A 116 -1.05 -3.25 10.45
CA ARG A 116 -1.73 -2.27 9.60
C ARG A 116 -2.96 -2.87 8.94
N ILE A 117 -3.92 -2.02 8.61
CA ILE A 117 -5.14 -2.40 7.90
C ILE A 117 -5.42 -1.42 6.77
N VAL A 118 -5.96 -1.94 5.66
CA VAL A 118 -6.36 -1.11 4.52
C VAL A 118 -7.81 -0.66 4.70
N GLY A 119 -8.03 0.64 4.60
CA GLY A 119 -9.35 1.25 4.57
C GLY A 119 -9.58 2.02 3.27
N LYS A 120 -10.82 1.99 2.73
CA LYS A 120 -11.25 2.74 1.54
C LYS A 120 -12.08 3.95 1.96
N LYS A 121 -11.86 5.09 1.32
CA LYS A 121 -12.70 6.28 1.46
C LYS A 121 -12.90 6.94 0.09
N GLY A 122 -14.13 6.87 -0.44
CA GLY A 122 -14.39 7.17 -1.86
C GLY A 122 -13.58 6.22 -2.73
N ASP A 123 -12.79 6.74 -3.66
CA ASP A 123 -11.95 5.95 -4.56
C ASP A 123 -10.50 5.82 -4.06
N GLU A 124 -10.23 6.16 -2.81
CA GLU A 124 -8.89 6.10 -2.22
C GLU A 124 -8.75 4.96 -1.24
N TYR A 125 -7.55 4.36 -1.25
CA TYR A 125 -7.11 3.37 -0.28
C TYR A 125 -6.08 3.99 0.67
N PHE A 126 -6.27 3.71 1.96
CA PHE A 126 -5.43 4.20 3.05
C PHE A 126 -4.87 3.03 3.83
N LEU A 127 -3.56 3.05 4.07
CA LEU A 127 -2.94 2.14 5.00
C LEU A 127 -2.98 2.77 6.40
N LEU A 128 -3.74 2.17 7.29
CA LEU A 128 -4.01 2.67 8.64
C LEU A 128 -3.22 1.83 9.65
N ASP A 129 -2.51 2.48 10.56
CA ASP A 129 -1.93 1.79 11.71
C ASP A 129 -3.06 1.36 12.66
N LEU A 130 -3.00 0.14 13.19
CA LEU A 130 -4.02 -0.36 14.12
C LEU A 130 -4.08 0.44 15.42
N ASP A 131 -2.99 1.09 15.81
CA ASP A 131 -2.94 1.97 16.97
C ASP A 131 -3.83 3.23 16.81
N ASP A 132 -4.13 3.61 15.56
CA ASP A 132 -5.05 4.71 15.23
C ASP A 132 -6.50 4.25 15.12
N VAL A 133 -6.75 2.94 15.08
CA VAL A 133 -8.09 2.38 14.94
C VAL A 133 -8.76 2.23 16.30
N LEU A 134 -9.88 2.90 16.47
CA LEU A 134 -10.69 2.85 17.71
C LEU A 134 -11.65 1.68 17.70
N ALA A 135 -12.24 1.36 16.55
CA ALA A 135 -13.25 0.31 16.45
C ALA A 135 -13.46 -0.16 15.00
N PHE A 136 -14.00 -1.36 14.87
CA PHE A 136 -14.62 -1.87 13.65
C PHE A 136 -16.13 -1.98 13.88
N ARG A 137 -16.93 -1.44 12.96
CA ARG A 137 -18.39 -1.42 13.07
C ARG A 137 -19.02 -2.00 11.81
N ALA A 138 -19.82 -3.05 11.97
CA ALA A 138 -20.64 -3.57 10.88
C ALA A 138 -21.93 -2.76 10.77
N GLU A 139 -22.29 -2.35 9.57
CA GLU A 139 -23.54 -1.69 9.20
C GLU A 139 -24.09 -2.38 7.94
N GLY A 140 -25.00 -3.33 8.11
CA GLY A 140 -25.42 -4.24 7.04
C GLY A 140 -24.25 -5.10 6.57
N GLU A 141 -23.99 -5.10 5.27
CA GLU A 141 -22.87 -5.83 4.65
C GLU A 141 -21.54 -5.05 4.71
N LEU A 142 -21.58 -3.79 5.12
CA LEU A 142 -20.40 -2.93 5.17
C LEU A 142 -19.73 -2.99 6.54
N VAL A 143 -18.41 -2.97 6.54
CA VAL A 143 -17.60 -2.86 7.75
C VAL A 143 -16.83 -1.55 7.73
N TRP A 144 -17.02 -0.74 8.75
CA TRP A 144 -16.34 0.54 8.91
C TRP A 144 -15.17 0.43 9.88
N ILE A 145 -14.04 0.98 9.48
CA ILE A 145 -12.88 1.23 10.33
C ILE A 145 -13.03 2.64 10.90
N ILE A 146 -13.16 2.75 12.20
CA ILE A 146 -13.35 4.02 12.90
C ILE A 146 -12.01 4.46 13.49
N THR A 147 -11.55 5.63 13.11
CA THR A 147 -10.37 6.29 13.70
C THR A 147 -10.79 7.57 14.43
N ARG A 148 -9.85 8.22 15.11
CA ARG A 148 -10.12 9.49 15.81
C ARG A 148 -10.62 10.62 14.91
N GLN A 149 -10.23 10.60 13.64
CA GLN A 149 -10.49 11.71 12.73
C GLN A 149 -11.53 11.37 11.66
N LYS A 150 -11.55 10.13 11.18
CA LYS A 150 -12.32 9.72 9.99
C LYS A 150 -12.80 8.29 10.13
N ARG A 151 -13.76 7.92 9.26
CA ARG A 151 -14.15 6.52 9.06
C ARG A 151 -13.76 6.08 7.64
N TYR A 152 -13.41 4.81 7.51
CA TYR A 152 -13.01 4.17 6.26
C TYR A 152 -13.78 2.88 6.09
N LEU A 153 -14.09 2.51 4.85
CA LEU A 153 -14.68 1.23 4.55
C LEU A 153 -13.60 0.15 4.60
N ALA A 154 -13.82 -0.92 5.35
CA ALA A 154 -12.93 -2.07 5.35
C ALA A 154 -13.13 -2.92 4.09
N SER A 155 -12.08 -3.49 3.56
CA SER A 155 -12.13 -4.43 2.43
C SER A 155 -12.35 -5.89 2.86
N HIS A 156 -12.49 -6.13 4.17
CA HIS A 156 -12.67 -7.44 4.76
C HIS A 156 -13.94 -7.48 5.61
N THR A 157 -14.52 -8.65 5.75
CA THR A 157 -15.63 -8.88 6.68
C THR A 157 -15.16 -8.74 8.13
N LEU A 158 -16.10 -8.45 9.03
CA LEU A 158 -15.79 -8.34 10.46
C LEU A 158 -15.20 -9.65 11.03
N GLN A 159 -15.59 -10.80 10.47
CA GLN A 159 -15.06 -12.10 10.88
C GLN A 159 -13.59 -12.30 10.46
N GLU A 160 -13.25 -11.92 9.23
CA GLU A 160 -11.86 -11.98 8.74
C GLU A 160 -10.97 -11.02 9.52
N ILE A 161 -11.45 -9.81 9.81
CA ILE A 161 -10.76 -8.83 10.64
C ILE A 161 -10.52 -9.40 12.05
N ALA A 162 -11.54 -9.99 12.67
CA ALA A 162 -11.42 -10.59 13.99
C ALA A 162 -10.39 -11.74 14.03
N ASN A 163 -10.36 -12.58 13.00
CA ASN A 163 -9.40 -13.67 12.89
C ASN A 163 -7.95 -13.16 12.72
N ARG A 164 -7.76 -12.11 11.92
CA ARG A 164 -6.42 -11.50 11.70
C ARG A 164 -5.91 -10.71 12.91
N LEU A 165 -6.81 -10.13 13.68
CA LEU A 165 -6.51 -9.28 14.84
C LEU A 165 -6.67 -10.02 16.18
N ALA A 166 -6.65 -11.34 16.17
CA ALA A 166 -6.72 -12.14 17.40
C ALA A 166 -5.63 -11.72 18.39
N GLY A 167 -6.03 -10.93 19.43
CA GLY A 167 -5.13 -10.36 20.41
C GLY A 167 -5.87 -9.44 21.40
N PRO A 168 -5.21 -8.98 22.46
CA PRO A 168 -5.86 -8.20 23.53
C PRO A 168 -6.35 -6.80 23.10
N GLN A 169 -5.88 -6.30 21.97
CA GLN A 169 -6.16 -4.94 21.48
C GLN A 169 -7.61 -4.73 21.02
N PHE A 170 -8.25 -5.76 20.45
CA PHE A 170 -9.63 -5.67 19.97
C PHE A 170 -10.49 -6.77 20.57
N ARG A 171 -11.62 -6.39 21.16
CA ARG A 171 -12.60 -7.30 21.74
C ARG A 171 -13.93 -7.16 21.02
N ARG A 172 -14.53 -8.28 20.63
CA ARG A 172 -15.89 -8.26 20.08
C ARG A 172 -16.88 -7.98 21.20
N ILE A 173 -17.63 -6.86 21.11
CA ILE A 173 -18.55 -6.40 22.15
C ILE A 173 -20.02 -6.62 21.80
N HIS A 174 -20.35 -6.98 20.57
CA HIS A 174 -21.73 -7.24 20.16
C HIS A 174 -21.81 -8.44 19.21
N ARG A 175 -22.87 -9.23 19.40
CA ARG A 175 -23.31 -10.27 18.48
C ARG A 175 -24.68 -9.87 17.96
N ASN A 176 -24.80 -9.54 16.73
CA ASN A 176 -25.99 -9.72 15.92
C ASN A 176 -25.59 -10.45 14.67
#